data_8fc54219d42b70a4ddcf70e7300fef3f
#
_entry.id   8fc54219d42b70a4ddcf70e7300fef3f
#
_cell.length_a   1.000
_cell.length_b   1.000
_cell.length_c   1.000
_cell.angle_alpha   90.00
_cell.angle_beta   90.00
_cell.angle_gamma   90.00
#
_symmetry.space_group_name_H-M   'P 1'
#
loop_
_entity.id
_entity.type
_entity.pdbx_description
1 polymer ?
#
loop_
_entity_poly.entity_id
_entity_poly.type
_entity_poly.pdbx_seq_one_letter_code
_entity_poly.pdbx_strand_id
1 'polypeptide(L)'
;HVMLAHPEVQPRHVIMESEHKFVATPMETGIRFAGTAELAGLTASPNYERADILLRLGKRMFPGLSGTEKTEWMGHRPSLPDSRPVIGKCPDIPNVLFAFGHGHRGLIGAPMTGEIIADLMAKRQPKIDITPFRPERF
;
A
#
# COMPACT_ATOMS: atom_id res chain seq x y z
N HIS A 1 7.78 -5.93 3.61
CA HIS A 1 8.61 -6.21 2.42
C HIS A 1 10.06 -6.48 2.81
N VAL A 2 10.77 -7.09 1.90
CA VAL A 2 12.23 -7.21 1.92
C VAL A 2 12.80 -6.56 0.66
N MET A 3 13.92 -5.91 0.79
CA MET A 3 14.69 -5.38 -0.34
C MET A 3 16.09 -5.98 -0.33
N LEU A 4 16.58 -6.35 -1.49
CA LEU A 4 17.92 -6.83 -1.72
C LEU A 4 18.66 -5.80 -2.59
N ALA A 5 19.73 -5.22 -2.04
CA ALA A 5 20.50 -4.20 -2.74
C ALA A 5 21.49 -4.84 -3.72
N HIS A 6 21.75 -4.14 -4.83
CA HIS A 6 22.71 -4.51 -5.86
C HIS A 6 22.65 -5.99 -6.29
N PRO A 7 21.45 -6.49 -6.70
CA PRO A 7 21.30 -7.87 -7.10
C PRO A 7 21.99 -8.12 -8.46
N GLU A 8 22.57 -9.31 -8.64
CA GLU A 8 23.15 -9.71 -9.94
C GLU A 8 22.07 -9.93 -11.01
N VAL A 9 20.86 -10.30 -10.57
CA VAL A 9 19.70 -10.50 -11.45
C VAL A 9 18.59 -9.55 -11.03
N GLN A 10 18.10 -8.72 -11.96
CA GLN A 10 17.01 -7.79 -11.71
C GLN A 10 16.03 -7.78 -12.90
N PRO A 11 14.72 -7.89 -12.64
CA PRO A 11 13.71 -7.77 -13.70
C PRO A 11 13.65 -6.32 -14.23
N ARG A 12 13.26 -6.18 -15.50
CA ARG A 12 13.03 -4.84 -16.11
C ARG A 12 11.65 -4.28 -15.76
N HIS A 13 10.73 -5.13 -15.35
CA HIS A 13 9.35 -4.77 -15.05
C HIS A 13 8.94 -5.31 -13.69
N VAL A 14 7.87 -4.74 -13.15
CA VAL A 14 7.20 -5.31 -11.97
C VAL A 14 6.59 -6.66 -12.36
N ILE A 15 6.91 -7.68 -11.60
CA ILE A 15 6.40 -9.04 -11.82
C ILE A 15 5.56 -9.44 -10.61
N MET A 16 4.29 -9.78 -10.85
CA MET A 16 3.41 -10.36 -9.84
C MET A 16 3.39 -11.89 -10.00
N GLU A 17 3.73 -12.58 -8.92
CA GLU A 17 3.58 -14.02 -8.81
C GLU A 17 2.21 -14.32 -8.19
N SER A 18 1.36 -15.07 -8.91
CA SER A 18 -0.06 -15.22 -8.58
C SER A 18 -0.36 -16.36 -7.59
N GLU A 19 0.49 -17.36 -7.51
CA GLU A 19 0.32 -18.51 -6.61
C GLU A 19 0.54 -18.10 -5.14
N HIS A 20 1.67 -17.47 -4.85
CA HIS A 20 2.03 -17.00 -3.50
C HIS A 20 1.68 -15.52 -3.27
N LYS A 21 1.12 -14.85 -4.29
CA LYS A 21 0.60 -13.46 -4.24
C LYS A 21 1.63 -12.44 -3.76
N PHE A 22 2.83 -12.50 -4.29
CA PHE A 22 3.86 -11.50 -4.03
C PHE A 22 4.30 -10.79 -5.31
N VAL A 23 4.94 -9.66 -5.14
CA VAL A 23 5.37 -8.78 -6.22
C VAL A 23 6.88 -8.56 -6.11
N ALA A 24 7.59 -8.80 -7.21
CA ALA A 24 8.97 -8.41 -7.40
C ALA A 24 9.00 -7.06 -8.15
N THR A 25 9.54 -6.04 -7.51
CA THR A 25 9.60 -4.68 -8.06
C THR A 25 11.06 -4.27 -8.23
N PRO A 26 11.52 -3.96 -9.46
CA PRO A 26 12.82 -3.32 -9.64
C PRO A 26 12.79 -1.92 -9.01
N MET A 27 13.78 -1.63 -8.21
CA MET A 27 13.98 -0.35 -7.55
C MET A 27 15.31 0.26 -8.02
N GLU A 28 15.52 1.53 -7.80
CA GLU A 28 16.75 2.23 -8.17
C GLU A 28 18.00 1.56 -7.57
N THR A 29 17.91 1.13 -6.32
CA THR A 29 19.02 0.54 -5.56
C THR A 29 18.99 -0.98 -5.47
N GLY A 30 17.99 -1.65 -6.07
CA GLY A 30 17.88 -3.11 -5.95
C GLY A 30 16.52 -3.67 -6.32
N ILE A 31 16.19 -4.83 -5.77
CA ILE A 31 14.90 -5.49 -5.99
C ILE A 31 14.12 -5.59 -4.67
N ARG A 32 12.84 -5.21 -4.71
CA ARG A 32 11.93 -5.31 -3.57
C ARG A 32 10.93 -6.43 -3.77
N PHE A 33 10.80 -7.30 -2.78
CA PHE A 33 9.75 -8.30 -2.69
C PHE A 33 8.72 -7.90 -1.63
N ALA A 34 7.45 -7.83 -2.04
CA ALA A 34 6.33 -7.48 -1.16
C ALA A 34 5.10 -8.31 -1.51
N GLY A 35 4.25 -8.64 -0.54
CA GLY A 35 3.04 -9.43 -0.83
C GLY A 35 2.43 -10.09 0.41
N THR A 36 2.98 -9.85 1.59
CA THR A 36 2.41 -10.38 2.83
C THR A 36 1.79 -9.27 3.67
N ALA A 37 0.78 -9.63 4.45
CA ALA A 37 0.16 -8.78 5.45
C ALA A 37 0.12 -9.51 6.80
N GLU A 38 0.24 -8.74 7.87
CA GLU A 38 0.15 -9.21 9.24
C GLU A 38 -1.06 -8.55 9.91
N LEU A 39 -1.98 -9.36 10.44
CA LEU A 39 -3.17 -8.90 11.13
C LEU A 39 -2.96 -9.05 12.64
N ALA A 40 -2.20 -8.13 13.23
CA ALA A 40 -1.73 -8.22 14.62
C ALA A 40 -1.99 -6.94 15.44
N GLY A 41 -2.87 -6.06 14.97
CA GLY A 41 -3.14 -4.77 15.61
C GLY A 41 -2.01 -3.74 15.37
N LEU A 42 -2.00 -2.66 16.14
CA LEU A 42 -1.09 -1.54 15.94
C LEU A 42 0.14 -1.55 16.86
N THR A 43 0.14 -2.40 17.89
CA THR A 43 1.15 -2.40 18.95
C THR A 43 2.07 -3.61 18.92
N ALA A 44 1.72 -4.66 18.16
CA ALA A 44 2.56 -5.84 18.02
C ALA A 44 3.86 -5.51 17.29
N SER A 45 4.97 -6.11 17.74
CA SER A 45 6.24 -6.03 17.02
C SER A 45 6.15 -6.72 15.65
N PRO A 46 6.82 -6.20 14.62
CA PRO A 46 6.84 -6.82 13.29
C PRO A 46 7.40 -8.25 13.33
N ASN A 47 6.74 -9.17 12.63
CA ASN A 47 7.31 -10.50 12.39
C ASN A 47 8.05 -10.52 11.04
N TYR A 48 9.36 -10.40 11.08
CA TYR A 48 10.21 -10.39 9.88
C TYR A 48 10.47 -11.78 9.25
N GLU A 49 10.03 -12.88 9.86
CA GLU A 49 10.01 -14.19 9.17
C GLU A 49 9.23 -14.12 7.85
N ARG A 50 8.24 -13.22 7.77
CA ARG A 50 7.50 -12.93 6.53
C ARG A 50 8.39 -12.36 5.44
N ALA A 51 9.37 -11.55 5.79
CA ALA A 51 10.37 -11.03 4.86
C ALA A 51 11.29 -12.12 4.35
N ASP A 52 11.70 -13.06 5.21
CA ASP A 52 12.51 -14.21 4.82
C ASP A 52 11.74 -15.17 3.87
N ILE A 53 10.44 -15.35 4.09
CA ILE A 53 9.59 -16.10 3.16
C ILE A 53 9.59 -15.42 1.78
N LEU A 54 9.38 -14.11 1.72
CA LEU A 54 9.39 -13.37 0.46
C LEU A 54 10.74 -13.47 -0.26
N LEU A 55 11.84 -13.40 0.47
CA LEU A 55 13.17 -13.55 -0.12
C LEU A 55 13.41 -14.96 -0.67
N ARG A 56 12.97 -16.01 0.05
CA ARG A 56 13.04 -17.40 -0.46
C ARG A 56 12.21 -17.57 -1.74
N LEU A 57 11.02 -17.01 -1.79
CA LEU A 57 10.18 -17.03 -2.99
C LEU A 57 10.83 -16.26 -4.15
N GLY A 58 11.42 -15.09 -3.86
CA GLY A 58 12.18 -14.31 -4.82
C GLY A 58 13.37 -15.09 -5.41
N LYS A 59 14.13 -15.81 -4.58
CA LYS A 59 15.24 -16.66 -5.04
C LYS A 59 14.76 -17.85 -5.90
N ARG A 60 13.56 -18.37 -5.65
CA ARG A 60 12.95 -19.39 -6.51
C ARG A 60 12.52 -18.81 -7.86
N MET A 61 11.98 -17.57 -7.85
CA MET A 61 11.56 -16.88 -9.07
C MET A 61 12.75 -16.45 -9.94
N PHE A 62 13.85 -16.06 -9.34
CA PHE A 62 15.06 -15.59 -10.03
C PHE A 62 16.26 -16.45 -9.62
N PRO A 63 16.50 -17.57 -10.35
CA PRO A 63 17.71 -18.36 -10.13
C PRO A 63 18.96 -17.50 -10.28
N GLY A 64 19.90 -17.61 -9.33
CA GLY A 64 21.09 -16.76 -9.27
C GLY A 64 20.89 -15.41 -8.57
N LEU A 65 19.71 -15.15 -8.02
CA LEU A 65 19.48 -13.92 -7.25
C LEU A 65 20.41 -13.89 -6.03
N SER A 66 21.30 -12.92 -6.03
CA SER A 66 22.21 -12.56 -4.95
C SER A 66 22.10 -11.06 -4.70
N GLY A 67 22.73 -10.55 -3.67
CA GLY A 67 22.80 -9.14 -3.36
C GLY A 67 23.64 -8.90 -2.13
N THR A 68 24.14 -7.68 -2.00
CA THR A 68 25.12 -7.32 -0.96
C THR A 68 24.47 -7.05 0.39
N GLU A 69 23.27 -6.50 0.39
CA GLU A 69 22.58 -6.09 1.62
C GLU A 69 21.09 -6.46 1.56
N LYS A 70 20.57 -6.97 2.66
CA LYS A 70 19.15 -7.22 2.88
C LYS A 70 18.60 -6.17 3.85
N THR A 71 17.54 -5.49 3.46
CA THR A 71 16.76 -4.61 4.34
C THR A 71 15.32 -5.05 4.41
N GLU A 72 14.72 -4.89 5.59
CA GLU A 72 13.35 -5.29 5.88
C GLU A 72 12.57 -4.10 6.41
N TRP A 73 11.30 -4.00 6.04
CA TRP A 73 10.45 -2.94 6.54
C TRP A 73 8.99 -3.39 6.57
N MET A 74 8.31 -3.02 7.62
CA MET A 74 6.86 -3.14 7.75
C MET A 74 6.27 -1.79 8.18
N GLY A 75 5.12 -1.46 7.64
CA GLY A 75 4.32 -0.30 8.05
C GLY A 75 2.85 -0.66 8.17
N HIS A 76 2.14 0.07 9.02
CA HIS A 76 0.71 -0.09 9.19
C HIS A 76 -0.05 0.44 7.97
N ARG A 77 -1.02 -0.34 7.52
CA ARG A 77 -1.88 0.02 6.40
C ARG A 77 -3.23 0.51 6.92
N PRO A 78 -3.64 1.74 6.63
CA PRO A 78 -4.94 2.26 7.06
C PRO A 78 -6.05 1.65 6.20
N SER A 79 -6.48 0.44 6.56
CA SER A 79 -7.57 -0.27 5.89
C SER A 79 -8.85 -0.17 6.70
N LEU A 80 -9.97 -0.03 6.00
CA LEU A 80 -11.32 -0.02 6.59
C LEU A 80 -12.04 -1.33 6.26
N PRO A 81 -13.05 -1.73 7.05
CA PRO A 81 -13.73 -3.02 6.89
C PRO A 81 -14.32 -3.25 5.50
N ASP A 82 -14.81 -2.19 4.85
CA ASP A 82 -15.38 -2.21 3.51
C ASP A 82 -14.36 -1.97 2.38
N SER A 83 -13.08 -1.82 2.73
CA SER A 83 -11.98 -1.55 1.80
C SER A 83 -12.14 -0.27 0.95
N ARG A 84 -12.99 0.66 1.38
CA ARG A 84 -13.21 1.97 0.75
C ARG A 84 -12.64 3.08 1.64
N PRO A 85 -12.03 4.13 1.08
CA PRO A 85 -11.59 5.27 1.88
C PRO A 85 -12.76 6.05 2.47
N VAL A 86 -12.51 6.80 3.52
CA VAL A 86 -13.42 7.86 3.99
C VAL A 86 -13.03 9.16 3.32
N ILE A 87 -13.95 9.75 2.56
CA ILE A 87 -13.76 11.04 1.90
C ILE A 87 -15.03 11.85 2.09
N GLY A 88 -14.95 13.00 2.73
CA GLY A 88 -16.11 13.83 2.97
C GLY A 88 -15.96 14.79 4.14
N LYS A 89 -17.04 15.48 4.48
CA LYS A 89 -17.09 16.38 5.64
C LYS A 89 -17.20 15.57 6.92
N CYS A 90 -16.54 16.05 7.98
CA CYS A 90 -16.78 15.54 9.33
C CYS A 90 -18.22 15.88 9.74
N PRO A 91 -19.01 14.91 10.23
CA PRO A 91 -20.40 15.17 10.64
C PRO A 91 -20.50 16.19 11.77
N ASP A 92 -19.59 16.11 12.74
CA ASP A 92 -19.66 16.87 13.99
C ASP A 92 -18.88 18.21 13.93
N ILE A 93 -17.98 18.37 12.96
CA ILE A 93 -17.09 19.53 12.89
C ILE A 93 -17.11 20.11 11.46
N PRO A 94 -17.84 21.22 11.23
CA PRO A 94 -18.13 21.72 9.87
C PRO A 94 -16.91 22.07 9.02
N ASN A 95 -15.77 22.43 9.66
CA ASN A 95 -14.55 22.87 8.97
C ASN A 95 -13.51 21.76 8.83
N VAL A 96 -13.86 20.50 9.16
CA VAL A 96 -12.97 19.35 9.02
C VAL A 96 -13.43 18.49 7.84
N LEU A 97 -12.46 18.12 7.01
CA LEU A 97 -12.64 17.16 5.91
C LEU A 97 -11.81 15.93 6.17
N PHE A 98 -12.38 14.78 5.83
CA PHE A 98 -11.72 13.49 5.92
C PHE A 98 -11.24 13.02 4.55
N ALA A 99 -10.03 12.45 4.50
CA ALA A 99 -9.45 11.80 3.34
C ALA A 99 -8.46 10.73 3.80
N PHE A 100 -8.97 9.59 4.29
CA PHE A 100 -8.15 8.52 4.86
C PHE A 100 -8.68 7.12 4.55
N GLY A 101 -7.96 6.10 4.98
CA GLY A 101 -8.43 4.71 4.90
C GLY A 101 -8.29 4.08 3.51
N HIS A 102 -7.40 4.59 2.66
CA HIS A 102 -7.21 4.13 1.27
C HIS A 102 -6.62 2.72 1.15
N GLY A 103 -6.21 2.09 2.25
CA GLY A 103 -5.62 0.75 2.24
C GLY A 103 -4.38 0.69 1.35
N HIS A 104 -4.35 -0.27 0.43
CA HIS A 104 -3.23 -0.44 -0.51
C HIS A 104 -3.38 0.35 -1.82
N ARG A 105 -4.46 1.14 -1.96
CA ARG A 105 -4.77 1.92 -3.17
C ARG A 105 -4.53 3.41 -3.04
N GLY A 106 -3.91 3.85 -1.92
CA GLY A 106 -3.75 5.29 -1.63
C GLY A 106 -2.99 6.06 -2.70
N LEU A 107 -1.88 5.52 -3.21
CA LEU A 107 -1.11 6.19 -4.25
C LEU A 107 -1.94 6.42 -5.53
N ILE A 108 -2.65 5.39 -5.98
CA ILE A 108 -3.45 5.46 -7.21
C ILE A 108 -4.71 6.30 -7.03
N GLY A 109 -5.29 6.32 -5.82
CA GLY A 109 -6.48 7.10 -5.49
C GLY A 109 -6.21 8.56 -5.12
N ALA A 110 -4.95 8.93 -4.85
CA ALA A 110 -4.60 10.24 -4.34
C ALA A 110 -5.01 11.42 -5.25
N PRO A 111 -4.83 11.37 -6.59
CA PRO A 111 -5.22 12.48 -7.46
C PRO A 111 -6.71 12.76 -7.39
N MET A 112 -7.55 11.73 -7.52
CA MET A 112 -9.01 11.89 -7.45
C MET A 112 -9.47 12.32 -6.06
N THR A 113 -8.85 11.79 -5.00
CA THR A 113 -9.14 12.23 -3.62
C THR A 113 -8.82 13.71 -3.46
N GLY A 114 -7.69 14.18 -3.96
CA GLY A 114 -7.31 15.59 -3.94
C GLY A 114 -8.31 16.47 -4.68
N GLU A 115 -8.80 16.06 -5.86
CA GLU A 115 -9.82 16.78 -6.62
C GLU A 115 -11.14 16.88 -5.83
N ILE A 116 -11.60 15.77 -5.25
CA ILE A 116 -12.80 15.74 -4.42
C ILE A 116 -12.67 16.70 -3.22
N ILE A 117 -11.56 16.65 -2.50
CA ILE A 117 -11.35 17.51 -1.34
C ILE A 117 -11.31 19.00 -1.77
N ALA A 118 -10.66 19.34 -2.88
CA ALA A 118 -10.62 20.70 -3.41
C ALA A 118 -12.03 21.20 -3.79
N ASP A 119 -12.87 20.35 -4.39
CA ASP A 119 -14.24 20.70 -4.69
C ASP A 119 -15.07 20.93 -3.42
N LEU A 120 -14.96 20.06 -2.43
CA LEU A 120 -15.66 20.22 -1.14
C LEU A 120 -15.24 21.49 -0.39
N MET A 121 -13.93 21.81 -0.41
CA MET A 121 -13.41 23.07 0.18
C MET A 121 -13.96 24.30 -0.53
N ALA A 122 -14.05 24.25 -1.85
CA ALA A 122 -14.60 25.31 -2.68
C ALA A 122 -16.14 25.34 -2.72
N LYS A 123 -16.82 24.49 -1.94
CA LYS A 123 -18.28 24.31 -1.93
C LYS A 123 -18.85 23.95 -3.31
N ARG A 124 -18.07 23.27 -4.15
CA ARG A 124 -18.51 22.72 -5.43
C ARG A 124 -18.94 21.27 -5.26
N GLN A 125 -19.79 20.81 -6.15
CA GLN A 125 -20.16 19.40 -6.21
C GLN A 125 -19.00 18.62 -6.88
N PRO A 126 -18.48 17.55 -6.25
CA PRO A 126 -17.53 16.67 -6.91
C PRO A 126 -18.09 16.05 -8.19
N LYS A 127 -17.21 15.79 -9.17
CA LYS A 127 -17.58 15.20 -10.47
C LYS A 127 -18.07 13.76 -10.38
N ILE A 128 -17.77 13.06 -9.29
CA ILE A 128 -18.20 11.69 -9.05
C ILE A 128 -19.11 11.64 -7.82
N ASP A 129 -19.93 10.60 -7.75
CA ASP A 129 -20.73 10.33 -6.54
C ASP A 129 -19.81 9.89 -5.39
N ILE A 130 -19.77 10.69 -4.33
CA ILE A 130 -18.98 10.42 -3.13
C ILE A 130 -19.79 9.74 -2.01
N THR A 131 -21.06 9.47 -2.22
CA THR A 131 -21.92 8.78 -1.24
C THR A 131 -21.30 7.48 -0.70
N PRO A 132 -20.65 6.63 -1.53
CA PRO A 132 -20.01 5.41 -1.05
C PRO A 132 -18.80 5.63 -0.13
N PHE A 133 -18.31 6.85 -0.04
CA PHE A 133 -17.10 7.22 0.72
C PHE A 133 -17.40 8.08 1.96
N ARG A 134 -18.67 8.39 2.20
CA ARG A 134 -19.08 9.24 3.32
C ARG A 134 -18.70 8.67 4.68
N PRO A 135 -18.37 9.51 5.69
CA PRO A 135 -18.04 9.07 7.05
C PRO A 135 -19.18 8.31 7.73
N GLU A 136 -20.43 8.75 7.51
CA GLU A 136 -21.65 8.26 8.18
C GLU A 136 -22.07 6.84 7.77
N ARG A 137 -21.28 6.17 6.94
CA ARG A 137 -21.56 4.78 6.55
C ARG A 137 -21.15 3.74 7.59
N PHE A 138 -20.51 4.16 8.68
CA PHE A 138 -20.11 3.34 9.82
C PHE A 138 -20.95 3.63 11.05
#